data_7ef2e5716694efe03cc710fd4b84b0ec
#
_entry.id   7ef2e5716694efe03cc710fd4b84b0ec
#
_cell.length_a   1.000
_cell.length_b   1.000
_cell.length_c   1.000
_cell.angle_alpha   90.00
_cell.angle_beta   90.00
_cell.angle_gamma   90.00
#
_symmetry.space_group_name_H-M   'P 1'
#
loop_
_entity.id
_entity.type
_entity.pdbx_description
1 polymer ?
#
loop_
_entity_poly.entity_id
_entity_poly.type
_entity_poly.pdbx_seq_one_letter_code
_entity_poly.pdbx_strand_id
1 'polypeptide(L)'
;VDLHTAPLTRMNVPHVRANLDNTECKRLARAFGTEVVLHSDGPLGSIRRTATDAGVAAILLESGTSHRFEPDSLECGVRGILNVMAKLGMLQAKIVKPRWRILVRRFRWIRAPEGGLLHTLIEGGASVKKGETIAHITDPFGSSVESVTSPGSLVVLRDTLRWLAER
;
A
#
# COMPACT_ATOMS: atom_id res chain seq x y z
N VAL A 1 6.15 14.54 -4.83
CA VAL A 1 5.25 13.54 -4.20
C VAL A 1 4.07 13.34 -5.12
N ASP A 2 3.74 12.08 -5.40
CA ASP A 2 2.58 11.67 -6.17
C ASP A 2 1.56 11.03 -5.22
N LEU A 3 0.27 11.37 -5.33
CA LEU A 3 -0.78 10.92 -4.41
C LEU A 3 -1.78 10.05 -5.16
N HIS A 4 -1.95 8.82 -4.71
CA HIS A 4 -2.84 7.83 -5.31
C HIS A 4 -3.82 7.26 -4.31
N THR A 5 -5.01 6.91 -4.80
CA THR A 5 -5.95 6.02 -4.12
C THR A 5 -5.92 4.64 -4.77
N ALA A 6 -6.58 3.67 -4.14
CA ALA A 6 -6.75 2.35 -4.73
C ALA A 6 -7.68 2.43 -5.96
N PRO A 7 -7.52 1.54 -6.95
CA PRO A 7 -8.47 1.41 -8.06
C PRO A 7 -9.83 0.91 -7.57
N LEU A 8 -10.85 1.09 -8.41
CA LEU A 8 -12.31 0.98 -8.18
C LEU A 8 -12.83 -0.07 -7.17
N THR A 9 -12.10 -1.10 -6.85
CA THR A 9 -12.61 -2.24 -6.05
C THR A 9 -11.69 -2.65 -4.93
N ARG A 10 -10.78 -1.75 -4.55
CA ARG A 10 -9.76 -2.05 -3.55
C ARG A 10 -9.63 -0.91 -2.55
N MET A 11 -9.14 -1.25 -1.38
CA MET A 11 -8.68 -0.31 -0.37
C MET A 11 -7.17 -0.48 -0.17
N ASN A 12 -6.45 0.63 -0.12
CA ASN A 12 -5.04 0.64 0.22
C ASN A 12 -4.86 1.11 1.67
N VAL A 13 -4.18 0.31 2.46
CA VAL A 13 -3.58 0.80 3.70
C VAL A 13 -2.57 1.90 3.34
N PRO A 14 -2.53 3.04 4.05
CA PRO A 14 -1.59 4.10 3.74
C PRO A 14 -0.15 3.61 3.70
N HIS A 15 0.49 3.66 2.56
CA HIS A 15 1.89 3.30 2.39
C HIS A 15 2.58 4.13 1.32
N VAL A 16 3.85 4.42 1.54
CA VAL A 16 4.68 5.10 0.55
C VAL A 16 5.43 4.09 -0.30
N ARG A 17 5.46 4.30 -1.60
CA ARG A 17 6.32 3.60 -2.55
C ARG A 17 7.48 4.49 -2.96
N ALA A 18 8.68 3.96 -2.90
CA ALA A 18 9.90 4.68 -3.27
C ALA A 18 10.99 3.71 -3.72
N ASN A 19 11.91 4.20 -4.54
CA ASN A 19 13.18 3.52 -4.75
C ASN A 19 14.03 3.65 -3.48
N LEU A 20 14.11 2.59 -2.65
CA LEU A 20 14.86 2.60 -1.40
C LEU A 20 16.38 2.47 -1.58
N ASP A 21 16.85 2.19 -2.78
CA ASP A 21 18.28 2.16 -3.12
C ASP A 21 18.78 3.57 -3.52
N ASN A 22 17.85 4.46 -3.92
CA ASN A 22 18.14 5.89 -4.05
C ASN A 22 18.05 6.57 -2.68
N THR A 23 19.15 7.18 -2.24
CA THR A 23 19.29 7.80 -0.91
C THR A 23 18.26 8.89 -0.67
N GLU A 24 18.02 9.76 -1.65
CA GLU A 24 17.08 10.87 -1.52
C GLU A 24 15.63 10.40 -1.51
N CYS A 25 15.25 9.47 -2.38
CA CYS A 25 13.92 8.87 -2.35
C CYS A 25 13.66 8.19 -0.99
N LYS A 26 14.63 7.44 -0.48
CA LYS A 26 14.55 6.80 0.85
C LYS A 26 14.44 7.83 1.98
N ARG A 27 15.17 8.94 1.88
CA ARG A 27 15.10 10.06 2.85
C ARG A 27 13.71 10.69 2.87
N LEU A 28 13.15 10.99 1.70
CA LEU A 28 11.81 11.56 1.57
C LEU A 28 10.72 10.59 2.02
N ALA A 29 10.80 9.32 1.63
CA ALA A 29 9.85 8.29 2.05
C ALA A 29 9.81 8.12 3.59
N ARG A 30 10.97 8.17 4.24
CA ARG A 30 11.05 8.17 5.70
C ARG A 30 10.49 9.44 6.34
N ALA A 31 10.70 10.58 5.72
CA ALA A 31 10.18 11.85 6.21
C ALA A 31 8.66 11.92 6.10
N PHE A 32 8.07 11.36 5.04
CA PHE A 32 6.63 11.39 4.79
C PHE A 32 5.81 10.94 5.99
N GLY A 33 6.23 9.88 6.68
CA GLY A 33 5.66 9.53 7.97
C GLY A 33 4.58 8.43 7.95
N THR A 34 4.51 7.63 6.89
CA THR A 34 3.71 6.39 6.90
C THR A 34 4.41 5.28 7.69
N GLU A 35 3.62 4.36 8.20
CA GLU A 35 4.09 3.16 8.91
C GLU A 35 4.73 2.15 7.95
N VAL A 36 4.21 2.07 6.73
CA VAL A 36 4.72 1.17 5.71
C VAL A 36 5.38 1.95 4.59
N VAL A 37 6.59 1.57 4.24
CA VAL A 37 7.32 2.07 3.08
C VAL A 37 7.73 0.88 2.22
N LEU A 38 7.26 0.85 0.97
CA LEU A 38 7.47 -0.23 0.03
C LEU A 38 8.54 0.16 -1.00
N HIS A 39 9.56 -0.68 -1.15
CA HIS A 39 10.54 -0.54 -2.22
C HIS A 39 9.90 -0.80 -3.58
N SER A 40 10.06 0.14 -4.48
CA SER A 40 9.61 0.01 -5.87
C SER A 40 10.19 1.12 -6.72
N ASP A 41 10.83 0.77 -7.83
CA ASP A 41 11.31 1.74 -8.82
C ASP A 41 10.17 2.41 -9.59
N GLY A 42 9.03 1.77 -9.64
CA GLY A 42 7.89 2.15 -10.48
C GLY A 42 7.99 1.55 -11.90
N PRO A 43 6.83 1.42 -12.59
CA PRO A 43 6.79 1.02 -13.98
C PRO A 43 7.56 2.02 -14.87
N LEU A 44 8.11 1.54 -15.96
CA LEU A 44 8.69 2.42 -17.00
C LEU A 44 7.62 3.38 -17.51
N GLY A 45 7.99 4.65 -17.69
CA GLY A 45 7.06 5.71 -18.12
C GLY A 45 6.16 6.28 -17.05
N SER A 46 6.18 5.76 -15.81
CA SER A 46 5.47 6.41 -14.69
C SER A 46 6.17 7.71 -14.26
N ILE A 47 5.41 8.69 -13.78
CA ILE A 47 5.93 9.98 -13.29
C ILE A 47 7.06 9.76 -12.30
N ARG A 48 6.86 8.89 -11.31
CA ARG A 48 7.85 8.60 -10.28
C ARG A 48 9.14 8.00 -10.85
N ARG A 49 9.04 7.04 -11.78
CA ARG A 49 10.20 6.42 -12.41
C ARG A 49 10.95 7.43 -13.27
N THR A 50 10.26 8.14 -14.14
CA THR A 50 10.85 9.16 -15.01
C THR A 50 11.55 10.26 -14.21
N ALA A 51 10.92 10.75 -13.14
CA ALA A 51 11.53 11.76 -12.27
C ALA A 51 12.81 11.22 -11.60
N THR A 52 12.77 10.00 -11.05
CA THR A 52 13.94 9.41 -10.38
C THR A 52 15.09 9.15 -11.35
N ASP A 53 14.80 8.68 -12.56
CA ASP A 53 15.80 8.46 -13.62
C ASP A 53 16.42 9.80 -14.09
N ALA A 54 15.67 10.90 -14.03
CA ALA A 54 16.16 12.26 -14.29
C ALA A 54 16.86 12.91 -13.08
N GLY A 55 17.13 12.16 -12.00
CA GLY A 55 17.82 12.68 -10.80
C GLY A 55 16.93 13.41 -9.82
N VAL A 56 15.62 13.47 -10.03
CA VAL A 56 14.65 14.10 -9.12
C VAL A 56 14.07 13.05 -8.18
N ALA A 57 14.32 13.21 -6.87
CA ALA A 57 13.78 12.28 -5.89
C ALA A 57 12.24 12.31 -5.88
N ALA A 58 11.63 11.16 -6.17
CA ALA A 58 10.18 11.01 -6.25
C ALA A 58 9.68 9.85 -5.39
N ILE A 59 8.57 10.09 -4.71
CA ILE A 59 7.86 9.12 -3.89
C ILE A 59 6.37 9.15 -4.22
N LEU A 60 5.67 8.06 -3.96
CA LEU A 60 4.24 7.93 -4.22
C LEU A 60 3.54 7.43 -2.96
N LEU A 61 2.45 8.11 -2.54
CA LEU A 61 1.52 7.63 -1.53
C LEU A 61 0.42 6.80 -2.19
N GLU A 62 0.13 5.64 -1.64
CA GLU A 62 -1.10 4.88 -1.88
C GLU A 62 -1.93 4.90 -0.60
N SER A 63 -3.20 5.34 -0.66
CA SER A 63 -4.06 5.43 0.53
C SER A 63 -5.54 5.41 0.18
N GLY A 64 -6.32 4.64 0.93
CA GLY A 64 -7.79 4.64 0.84
C GLY A 64 -8.37 4.08 -0.45
N THR A 65 -9.60 4.46 -0.73
CA THR A 65 -10.41 4.02 -1.88
C THR A 65 -10.62 5.15 -2.89
N SER A 66 -11.03 4.81 -4.11
CA SER A 66 -11.33 5.80 -5.17
C SER A 66 -12.75 6.40 -5.10
N HIS A 67 -13.63 5.85 -4.27
CA HIS A 67 -15.05 6.20 -4.31
C HIS A 67 -15.48 7.25 -3.29
N ARG A 68 -14.66 7.51 -2.29
CA ARG A 68 -14.99 8.43 -1.20
C ARG A 68 -13.75 9.07 -0.60
N PHE A 69 -13.96 10.20 0.02
CA PHE A 69 -12.95 10.84 0.87
C PHE A 69 -12.94 10.14 2.23
N GLU A 70 -11.80 9.57 2.59
CA GLU A 70 -11.59 8.93 3.89
C GLU A 70 -10.74 9.86 4.75
N PRO A 71 -11.24 10.32 5.92
CA PRO A 71 -10.55 11.30 6.76
C PRO A 71 -9.11 10.90 7.09
N ASP A 72 -8.88 9.65 7.46
CA ASP A 72 -7.54 9.14 7.82
C ASP A 72 -6.57 9.17 6.63
N SER A 73 -7.07 8.87 5.42
CA SER A 73 -6.28 8.92 4.19
C SER A 73 -5.91 10.36 3.82
N LEU A 74 -6.86 11.29 3.96
CA LEU A 74 -6.61 12.72 3.74
C LEU A 74 -5.61 13.27 4.75
N GLU A 75 -5.79 12.98 6.04
CA GLU A 75 -4.88 13.40 7.08
C GLU A 75 -3.47 12.85 6.85
N CYS A 76 -3.36 11.57 6.50
CA CYS A 76 -2.08 10.95 6.16
C CYS A 76 -1.39 11.66 5.00
N GLY A 77 -2.11 11.98 3.93
CA GLY A 77 -1.59 12.70 2.77
C GLY A 77 -1.10 14.11 3.12
N VAL A 78 -1.95 14.91 3.78
CA VAL A 78 -1.61 16.29 4.19
C VAL A 78 -0.42 16.29 5.13
N ARG A 79 -0.45 15.49 6.19
CA ARG A 79 0.65 15.35 7.16
C ARG A 79 1.95 14.93 6.46
N GLY A 80 1.87 13.98 5.54
CA GLY A 80 3.02 13.50 4.81
C GLY A 80 3.66 14.57 3.92
N ILE A 81 2.87 15.36 3.21
CA ILE A 81 3.36 16.49 2.42
C ILE A 81 4.04 17.53 3.31
N LEU A 82 3.39 17.94 4.41
CA LEU A 82 3.97 18.92 5.35
C LEU A 82 5.28 18.39 5.96
N ASN A 83 5.37 17.11 6.28
CA ASN A 83 6.60 16.47 6.75
C ASN A 83 7.73 16.53 5.69
N VAL A 84 7.40 16.27 4.41
CA VAL A 84 8.39 16.37 3.31
C VAL A 84 8.83 17.81 3.13
N MET A 85 7.92 18.77 3.13
CA MET A 85 8.24 20.20 3.04
C MET A 85 9.14 20.65 4.19
N ALA A 86 8.83 20.25 5.42
CA ALA A 86 9.68 20.52 6.59
C ALA A 86 11.06 19.87 6.44
N LYS A 87 11.14 18.63 5.92
CA LYS A 87 12.39 17.92 5.68
C LYS A 87 13.27 18.59 4.63
N LEU A 88 12.65 19.26 3.67
CA LEU A 88 13.33 20.03 2.61
C LEU A 88 13.65 21.49 3.01
N GLY A 89 13.27 21.90 4.22
CA GLY A 89 13.47 23.29 4.69
C GLY A 89 12.51 24.31 4.08
N MET A 90 11.43 23.86 3.42
CA MET A 90 10.43 24.73 2.80
C MET A 90 9.49 25.36 3.82
N LEU A 91 9.37 24.75 5.01
CA LEU A 91 8.62 25.31 6.13
C LEU A 91 9.27 24.91 7.46
N GLN A 92 9.08 25.74 8.48
CA GLN A 92 9.52 25.45 9.85
C GLN A 92 8.42 24.71 10.59
N ALA A 93 8.48 23.37 10.59
CA ALA A 93 7.55 22.52 11.31
C ALA A 93 8.25 21.27 11.85
N LYS A 94 7.70 20.73 12.94
CA LYS A 94 8.15 19.45 13.49
C LYS A 94 7.64 18.31 12.63
N ILE A 95 8.55 17.42 12.21
CA ILE A 95 8.20 16.21 11.46
C ILE A 95 7.49 15.23 12.40
N VAL A 96 6.25 14.87 12.05
CA VAL A 96 5.46 13.87 12.76
C VAL A 96 5.88 12.48 12.29
N LYS A 97 6.43 11.68 13.19
CA LYS A 97 6.89 10.31 12.88
C LYS A 97 5.83 9.30 13.28
N PRO A 98 5.71 8.18 12.55
CA PRO A 98 4.85 7.07 12.97
C PRO A 98 5.45 6.39 14.21
N ARG A 99 4.60 5.70 14.99
CA ARG A 99 5.03 4.95 16.19
C ARG A 99 5.98 3.81 15.84
N TRP A 100 5.77 3.17 14.70
CA TRP A 100 6.61 2.10 14.16
C TRP A 100 6.72 2.25 12.64
N ARG A 101 7.66 1.54 12.03
CA ARG A 101 7.81 1.56 10.56
C ARG A 101 8.39 0.25 10.06
N ILE A 102 7.80 -0.25 8.98
CA ILE A 102 8.32 -1.37 8.22
C ILE A 102 8.80 -0.88 6.85
N LEU A 103 10.01 -1.27 6.48
CA LEU A 103 10.55 -1.11 5.12
C LEU A 103 10.39 -2.44 4.39
N VAL A 104 9.45 -2.51 3.47
CA VAL A 104 9.12 -3.71 2.70
C VAL A 104 9.94 -3.71 1.41
N ARG A 105 10.79 -4.71 1.22
CA ARG A 105 11.58 -4.86 0.00
C ARG A 105 11.00 -5.82 -1.01
N ARG A 106 10.10 -6.70 -0.59
CA ARG A 106 9.45 -7.69 -1.46
C ARG A 106 7.97 -7.74 -1.15
N PHE A 107 7.15 -7.80 -2.17
CA PHE A 107 5.73 -8.02 -2.08
C PHE A 107 5.29 -9.01 -3.14
N ARG A 108 4.16 -9.65 -2.93
CA ARG A 108 3.54 -10.55 -3.89
C ARG A 108 2.03 -10.37 -3.91
N TRP A 109 1.44 -10.69 -5.02
CA TRP A 109 0.01 -10.92 -5.13
C TRP A 109 -0.32 -12.33 -4.68
N ILE A 110 -1.32 -12.48 -3.82
CA ILE A 110 -1.98 -13.74 -3.56
C ILE A 110 -3.20 -13.74 -4.47
N ARG A 111 -3.27 -14.72 -5.36
CA ARG A 111 -4.37 -14.82 -6.32
C ARG A 111 -5.34 -15.88 -5.85
N ALA A 112 -6.61 -15.73 -6.21
CA ALA A 112 -7.61 -16.76 -6.07
C ALA A 112 -7.19 -18.01 -6.88
N PRO A 113 -7.25 -19.21 -6.31
CA PRO A 113 -7.00 -20.45 -7.05
C PRO A 113 -8.05 -20.71 -8.12
N GLU A 114 -9.28 -20.27 -7.90
CA GLU A 114 -10.41 -20.40 -8.81
C GLU A 114 -11.36 -19.20 -8.74
N GLY A 115 -12.32 -19.11 -9.67
CA GLY A 115 -13.34 -18.09 -9.69
C GLY A 115 -14.44 -18.35 -8.67
N GLY A 116 -15.03 -17.30 -8.11
CA GLY A 116 -16.12 -17.41 -7.13
C GLY A 116 -16.37 -16.11 -6.37
N LEU A 117 -17.15 -16.22 -5.30
CA LEU A 117 -17.38 -15.12 -4.37
C LEU A 117 -16.28 -15.13 -3.30
N LEU A 118 -15.53 -14.04 -3.24
CA LEU A 118 -14.43 -13.89 -2.28
C LEU A 118 -14.94 -13.32 -0.96
N HIS A 119 -14.64 -14.01 0.13
CA HIS A 119 -14.88 -13.58 1.50
C HIS A 119 -13.54 -13.40 2.20
N THR A 120 -13.09 -12.16 2.37
CA THR A 120 -11.86 -11.87 3.12
C THR A 120 -12.10 -12.02 4.62
N LEU A 121 -11.17 -12.69 5.32
CA LEU A 121 -11.21 -12.94 6.76
C LEU A 121 -10.31 -11.99 7.54
N ILE A 122 -9.52 -11.19 6.83
CA ILE A 122 -8.53 -10.29 7.40
C ILE A 122 -8.68 -8.88 6.80
N GLU A 123 -8.34 -7.90 7.59
CA GLU A 123 -8.35 -6.50 7.17
C GLU A 123 -6.99 -6.06 6.63
N GLY A 124 -6.99 -4.99 5.83
CA GLY A 124 -5.76 -4.31 5.42
C GLY A 124 -4.98 -3.83 6.66
N GLY A 125 -3.66 -4.01 6.64
CA GLY A 125 -2.78 -3.73 7.78
C GLY A 125 -2.55 -4.92 8.72
N ALA A 126 -3.35 -5.97 8.63
CA ALA A 126 -3.17 -7.16 9.45
C ALA A 126 -1.84 -7.87 9.17
N SER A 127 -1.24 -8.41 10.22
CA SER A 127 -0.11 -9.33 10.11
C SER A 127 -0.63 -10.76 10.13
N VAL A 128 -0.21 -11.55 9.15
CA VAL A 128 -0.64 -12.95 9.01
C VAL A 128 0.58 -13.88 9.01
N LYS A 129 0.39 -15.11 9.50
CA LYS A 129 1.42 -16.15 9.51
C LYS A 129 1.34 -17.03 8.27
N LYS A 130 2.43 -17.72 7.94
CA LYS A 130 2.43 -18.74 6.90
C LYS A 130 1.38 -19.81 7.21
N GLY A 131 0.54 -20.16 6.24
CA GLY A 131 -0.52 -21.17 6.36
C GLY A 131 -1.81 -20.68 7.01
N GLU A 132 -1.86 -19.44 7.50
CA GLU A 132 -3.08 -18.85 8.05
C GLU A 132 -4.10 -18.63 6.94
N THR A 133 -5.37 -19.00 7.17
CA THR A 133 -6.45 -18.76 6.22
C THR A 133 -6.79 -17.29 6.21
N ILE A 134 -6.73 -16.67 5.04
CA ILE A 134 -6.91 -15.22 4.84
C ILE A 134 -8.20 -14.88 4.10
N ALA A 135 -8.77 -15.84 3.38
CA ALA A 135 -10.03 -15.69 2.68
C ALA A 135 -10.65 -17.04 2.39
N HIS A 136 -11.95 -17.02 2.09
CA HIS A 136 -12.69 -18.13 1.48
C HIS A 136 -13.21 -17.72 0.12
N ILE A 137 -13.28 -18.68 -0.80
CA ILE A 137 -13.94 -18.54 -2.09
C ILE A 137 -15.08 -19.54 -2.12
N THR A 138 -16.29 -19.07 -2.43
CA THR A 138 -17.48 -19.93 -2.54
C THR A 138 -18.05 -19.83 -3.94
N ASP A 139 -18.75 -20.87 -4.36
CA ASP A 139 -19.65 -20.75 -5.50
C ASP A 139 -20.84 -19.82 -5.17
N PRO A 140 -21.65 -19.37 -6.15
CA PRO A 140 -22.78 -18.49 -5.92
C PRO A 140 -23.87 -19.07 -5.01
N PHE A 141 -23.86 -20.37 -4.79
CA PHE A 141 -24.85 -21.09 -3.97
C PHE A 141 -24.31 -21.47 -2.58
N GLY A 142 -23.01 -21.21 -2.33
CA GLY A 142 -22.35 -21.56 -1.08
C GLY A 142 -22.09 -23.08 -0.91
N SER A 143 -22.20 -23.85 -1.98
CA SER A 143 -22.07 -25.32 -1.93
C SER A 143 -20.62 -25.80 -1.88
N SER A 144 -19.68 -24.98 -2.33
CA SER A 144 -18.24 -25.27 -2.26
C SER A 144 -17.51 -24.13 -1.56
N VAL A 145 -16.50 -24.47 -0.76
CA VAL A 145 -15.66 -23.49 -0.07
C VAL A 145 -14.19 -23.84 -0.28
N GLU A 146 -13.47 -22.95 -0.94
CA GLU A 146 -12.02 -23.04 -1.09
C GLU A 146 -11.34 -22.06 -0.14
N SER A 147 -10.34 -22.53 0.59
CA SER A 147 -9.60 -21.70 1.55
C SER A 147 -8.33 -21.14 0.91
N VAL A 148 -8.19 -19.81 0.93
CA VAL A 148 -6.96 -19.12 0.52
C VAL A 148 -6.08 -18.94 1.75
N THR A 149 -4.89 -19.52 1.73
CA THR A 149 -3.93 -19.44 2.84
C THR A 149 -2.76 -18.52 2.51
N SER A 150 -2.20 -17.89 3.54
CA SER A 150 -1.01 -17.06 3.38
C SER A 150 0.24 -17.91 3.07
N PRO A 151 0.97 -17.60 1.99
CA PRO A 151 2.18 -18.33 1.60
C PRO A 151 3.41 -18.00 2.47
N GLY A 152 3.29 -17.08 3.40
CA GLY A 152 4.37 -16.63 4.27
C GLY A 152 3.87 -15.73 5.39
N SER A 153 4.74 -15.41 6.34
CA SER A 153 4.45 -14.35 7.33
C SER A 153 4.61 -13.00 6.65
N LEU A 154 3.54 -12.21 6.60
CA LEU A 154 3.48 -10.95 5.86
C LEU A 154 2.48 -9.96 6.45
N VAL A 155 2.54 -8.71 5.99
CA VAL A 155 1.54 -7.67 6.28
C VAL A 155 0.70 -7.44 5.03
N VAL A 156 -0.61 -7.38 5.19
CA VAL A 156 -1.57 -7.15 4.11
C VAL A 156 -1.62 -5.66 3.78
N LEU A 157 -1.20 -5.28 2.59
CA LEU A 157 -1.17 -3.87 2.16
C LEU A 157 -2.41 -3.43 1.39
N ARG A 158 -3.11 -4.40 0.80
CA ARG A 158 -4.31 -4.15 0.00
C ARG A 158 -5.35 -5.19 0.30
N ASP A 159 -6.57 -4.75 0.36
CA ASP A 159 -7.75 -5.59 0.41
C ASP A 159 -8.57 -5.39 -0.86
N THR A 160 -9.38 -6.38 -1.23
CA THR A 160 -10.32 -6.26 -2.33
C THR A 160 -11.72 -6.05 -1.76
N LEU A 161 -12.41 -5.04 -2.28
CA LEU A 161 -13.79 -4.74 -1.90
C LEU A 161 -14.80 -5.54 -2.76
N ARG A 162 -14.35 -6.41 -3.65
CA ARG A 162 -15.20 -7.19 -4.54
C ARG A 162 -15.39 -8.62 -4.08
N TRP A 163 -16.61 -9.06 -4.28
CA TRP A 163 -17.13 -10.38 -4.03
C TRP A 163 -16.78 -11.42 -5.12
N LEU A 164 -16.26 -10.98 -6.27
CA LEU A 164 -15.86 -11.83 -7.38
C LEU A 164 -14.34 -11.93 -7.45
N ALA A 165 -13.82 -13.13 -7.29
CA ALA A 165 -12.44 -13.44 -7.56
C ALA A 165 -12.29 -13.83 -9.05
N GLU A 166 -11.39 -13.15 -9.77
CA GLU A 166 -10.98 -13.51 -11.13
C GLU A 166 -9.63 -14.25 -11.06
N ARG A 167 -9.46 -15.26 -11.92
CA ARG A 167 -8.21 -16.04 -12.04
C ARG A 167 -7.04 -15.19 -12.53
#